data_ad73a6ca328ce171127b47414f9d960e
#
_entry.id   ad73a6ca328ce171127b47414f9d960e
#
_cell.length_a   1.000
_cell.length_b   1.000
_cell.length_c   1.000
_cell.angle_alpha   90.00
_cell.angle_beta   90.00
_cell.angle_gamma   90.00
#
_symmetry.space_group_name_H-M   'P 1'
#
loop_
_entity.id
_entity.type
_entity.pdbx_description
1 polymer ?
#
loop_
_entity_poly.entity_id
_entity_poly.type
_entity_poly.pdbx_seq_one_letter_code
_entity_poly.pdbx_strand_id
1 'polypeptide(L)'
;MPNCIVVVQFDLPKRSEELAVKGGTSTAPTYRGLATKGLIRKDYLNGESGTGGVYLWDSRESAQAWFTEERVAELTKRFGVRPRLTWYDTHVTVDNLKGETRVNGKAIEKATEAAA
;
A
#
# COMPACT_ATOMS: atom_id res chain seq x y z
N MET A 1 17.76 0.67 -5.16
CA MET A 1 16.43 0.30 -5.69
C MET A 1 15.37 1.20 -5.06
N PRO A 2 14.51 1.81 -5.85
CA PRO A 2 13.42 2.61 -5.26
C PRO A 2 12.40 1.72 -4.59
N ASN A 3 11.69 2.28 -3.62
CA ASN A 3 10.50 1.64 -3.10
C ASN A 3 9.41 1.69 -4.18
N CYS A 4 8.42 0.84 -4.03
CA CYS A 4 7.32 0.77 -4.99
C CYS A 4 5.99 0.99 -4.26
N ILE A 5 5.17 1.89 -4.78
CA ILE A 5 3.81 2.05 -4.30
C ILE A 5 2.87 1.43 -5.33
N VAL A 6 1.96 0.59 -4.85
CA VAL A 6 0.90 0.04 -5.68
C VAL A 6 -0.43 0.52 -5.11
N VAL A 7 -1.21 1.18 -5.94
CA VAL A 7 -2.57 1.58 -5.59
C VAL A 7 -3.51 0.55 -6.21
N VAL A 8 -4.24 -0.14 -5.35
CA VAL A 8 -5.25 -1.12 -5.78
C VAL A 8 -6.60 -0.49 -5.55
N GLN A 9 -7.37 -0.31 -6.60
CA GLN A 9 -8.65 0.36 -6.50
C GLN A 9 -9.76 -0.48 -7.11
N PHE A 10 -10.80 -0.68 -6.32
CA PHE A 10 -12.03 -1.34 -6.75
C PHE A 10 -13.09 -0.29 -7.01
N ASP A 11 -13.80 -0.42 -8.11
CA ASP A 11 -14.91 0.46 -8.44
C ASP A 11 -16.16 -0.03 -7.70
N LEU A 12 -16.16 0.17 -6.39
CA LEU A 12 -17.22 -0.24 -5.47
C LEU A 12 -17.63 0.96 -4.62
N PRO A 13 -18.88 0.96 -4.14
CA PRO A 13 -19.37 2.08 -3.32
C PRO A 13 -18.58 2.21 -2.01
N LYS A 14 -18.50 3.43 -1.52
CA LYS A 14 -17.96 3.71 -0.21
C LYS A 14 -18.74 2.92 0.85
N ARG A 15 -18.01 2.33 1.77
CA ARG A 15 -18.58 1.54 2.86
C ARG A 15 -18.76 2.43 4.09
N SER A 16 -19.60 2.00 5.02
CA SER A 16 -19.66 2.65 6.32
C SER A 16 -18.32 2.49 7.03
N GLU A 17 -18.01 3.39 7.93
CA GLU A 17 -16.76 3.30 8.71
C GLU A 17 -16.70 1.96 9.46
N GLU A 18 -17.81 1.54 10.06
CA GLU A 18 -17.88 0.27 10.79
C GLU A 18 -17.48 -0.92 9.91
N LEU A 19 -18.05 -1.01 8.71
CA LEU A 19 -17.72 -2.10 7.79
C LEU A 19 -16.29 -2.01 7.28
N ALA A 20 -15.81 -0.80 7.03
CA ALA A 20 -14.42 -0.60 6.58
C ALA A 20 -13.43 -1.04 7.65
N VAL A 21 -13.68 -0.68 8.91
CA VAL A 21 -12.83 -1.08 10.04
C VAL A 21 -12.87 -2.60 10.21
N LYS A 22 -14.04 -3.19 10.19
CA LYS A 22 -14.19 -4.64 10.34
C LYS A 22 -13.47 -5.40 9.23
N GLY A 23 -13.65 -4.98 7.99
CA GLY A 23 -13.00 -5.62 6.86
C GLY A 23 -11.48 -5.48 6.90
N GLY A 24 -10.99 -4.28 7.18
CA GLY A 24 -9.56 -4.03 7.26
C GLY A 24 -8.88 -4.77 8.40
N THR A 25 -9.49 -4.73 9.59
CA THR A 25 -8.88 -5.41 10.74
C THR A 25 -8.91 -6.92 10.59
N SER A 26 -9.89 -7.48 9.88
CA SER A 26 -9.95 -8.93 9.65
C SER A 26 -8.85 -9.41 8.72
N THR A 27 -8.39 -8.57 7.79
CA THR A 27 -7.33 -8.93 6.84
C THR A 27 -5.94 -8.45 7.27
N ALA A 28 -5.86 -7.58 8.28
CA ALA A 28 -4.59 -7.03 8.76
C ALA A 28 -3.53 -8.10 9.05
N PRO A 29 -3.86 -9.25 9.69
CA PRO A 29 -2.85 -10.28 9.93
C PRO A 29 -2.16 -10.79 8.67
N THR A 30 -2.90 -10.91 7.56
CA THR A 30 -2.33 -11.31 6.27
C THR A 30 -1.23 -10.35 5.85
N TYR A 31 -1.51 -9.04 5.92
CA TYR A 31 -0.57 -8.02 5.48
C TYR A 31 0.56 -7.81 6.47
N ARG A 32 0.33 -8.05 7.74
CA ARG A 32 1.42 -8.06 8.72
C ARG A 32 2.42 -9.17 8.41
N GLY A 33 1.92 -10.33 7.99
CA GLY A 33 2.78 -11.44 7.58
C GLY A 33 3.63 -11.13 6.35
N LEU A 34 3.24 -10.16 5.54
CA LEU A 34 4.00 -9.77 4.35
C LEU A 34 5.20 -8.86 4.67
N ALA A 35 5.39 -8.48 5.93
CA ALA A 35 6.58 -7.71 6.32
C ALA A 35 7.87 -8.42 5.90
N THR A 36 7.90 -9.75 6.02
CA THR A 36 9.06 -10.55 5.60
C THR A 36 9.17 -10.71 4.08
N LYS A 37 8.16 -10.28 3.36
CA LYS A 37 8.12 -10.33 1.89
C LYS A 37 8.28 -8.95 1.26
N GLY A 38 8.62 -7.96 2.06
CA GLY A 38 8.91 -6.63 1.56
C GLY A 38 7.79 -5.61 1.67
N LEU A 39 6.64 -5.96 2.24
CA LEU A 39 5.59 -4.98 2.46
C LEU A 39 5.93 -4.13 3.69
N ILE A 40 6.08 -2.82 3.47
CA ILE A 40 6.42 -1.87 4.53
C ILE A 40 5.16 -1.36 5.20
N ARG A 41 4.15 -1.02 4.40
CA ARG A 41 2.95 -0.38 4.91
C ARG A 41 1.79 -0.58 3.95
N LYS A 42 0.61 -0.75 4.50
CA LYS A 42 -0.62 -0.74 3.72
C LYS A 42 -1.64 0.15 4.40
N ASP A 43 -2.25 1.04 3.63
CA ASP A 43 -3.40 1.81 4.06
C ASP A 43 -4.61 1.35 3.25
N TYR A 44 -5.72 1.11 3.92
CA TYR A 44 -6.97 0.75 3.26
C TYR A 44 -7.69 2.02 2.82
N LEU A 45 -8.29 1.97 1.65
CA LEU A 45 -8.97 3.11 1.04
C LEU A 45 -10.48 2.92 1.09
N ASN A 46 -11.18 3.99 1.43
CA ASN A 46 -12.64 3.98 1.46
C ASN A 46 -13.13 5.37 1.07
N GLY A 47 -13.57 5.54 -0.15
CA GLY A 47 -13.94 6.87 -0.65
C GLY A 47 -15.01 6.82 -1.72
N GLU A 48 -15.42 8.01 -2.14
CA GLU A 48 -16.43 8.17 -3.19
C GLU A 48 -15.98 7.58 -4.52
N SER A 49 -14.66 7.59 -4.78
CA SER A 49 -14.10 7.05 -6.01
C SER A 49 -13.94 5.53 -5.99
N GLY A 50 -14.17 4.91 -4.84
CA GLY A 50 -13.99 3.47 -4.70
C GLY A 50 -13.29 3.07 -3.42
N THR A 51 -12.99 1.79 -3.32
CA THR A 51 -12.32 1.20 -2.16
C THR A 51 -11.04 0.51 -2.60
N GLY A 52 -10.22 0.04 -1.67
CA GLY A 52 -9.00 -0.67 -2.01
C GLY A 52 -7.89 -0.45 -1.02
N GLY A 53 -6.68 -0.28 -1.52
CA GLY A 53 -5.53 -0.09 -0.65
C GLY A 53 -4.36 0.58 -1.35
N VAL A 54 -3.53 1.24 -0.55
CA VAL A 54 -2.23 1.76 -0.99
C VAL A 54 -1.18 0.92 -0.29
N TYR A 55 -0.30 0.31 -1.08
CA TYR A 55 0.73 -0.59 -0.59
C TYR A 55 2.10 0.01 -0.85
N LEU A 56 2.92 0.11 0.19
CA LEU A 56 4.30 0.53 0.06
C LEU A 56 5.20 -0.68 0.21
N TRP A 57 5.94 -1.00 -0.85
CA TRP A 57 6.84 -2.15 -0.89
C TRP A 57 8.30 -1.71 -0.94
N ASP A 58 9.19 -2.55 -0.44
CA ASP A 58 10.62 -2.28 -0.49
C ASP A 58 11.18 -2.28 -1.92
N SER A 59 10.48 -2.93 -2.86
CA SER A 59 10.90 -2.97 -4.26
C SER A 59 9.70 -3.34 -5.14
N ARG A 60 9.84 -3.06 -6.44
CA ARG A 60 8.86 -3.48 -7.43
C ARG A 60 8.79 -5.01 -7.51
N GLU A 61 9.93 -5.68 -7.36
CA GLU A 61 9.97 -7.14 -7.41
C GLU A 61 9.13 -7.77 -6.30
N SER A 62 9.23 -7.24 -5.09
CA SER A 62 8.41 -7.72 -3.96
C SER A 62 6.93 -7.53 -4.26
N ALA A 63 6.57 -6.37 -4.81
CA ALA A 63 5.18 -6.08 -5.16
C ALA A 63 4.67 -7.02 -6.26
N GLN A 64 5.47 -7.25 -7.28
CA GLN A 64 5.09 -8.14 -8.38
C GLN A 64 4.92 -9.58 -7.91
N ALA A 65 5.72 -10.01 -6.94
CA ALA A 65 5.60 -11.35 -6.38
C ALA A 65 4.27 -11.55 -5.66
N TRP A 66 3.69 -10.49 -5.10
CA TRP A 66 2.39 -10.54 -4.44
C TRP A 66 1.23 -10.36 -5.42
N PHE A 67 1.32 -9.36 -6.30
CA PHE A 67 0.25 -9.03 -7.25
C PHE A 67 0.39 -9.81 -8.56
N THR A 68 0.26 -11.13 -8.46
CA THR A 68 0.25 -12.01 -9.62
C THR A 68 -1.13 -11.98 -10.29
N GLU A 69 -1.21 -12.45 -11.54
CA GLU A 69 -2.50 -12.58 -12.23
C GLU A 69 -3.46 -13.48 -11.44
N GLU A 70 -2.94 -14.53 -10.81
CA GLU A 70 -3.77 -15.41 -9.98
C GLU A 70 -4.38 -14.68 -8.82
N ARG A 71 -3.58 -13.82 -8.16
CA ARG A 71 -4.09 -13.05 -7.03
C ARG A 71 -5.10 -12.00 -7.47
N VAL A 72 -4.85 -11.36 -8.61
CA VAL A 72 -5.81 -10.39 -9.16
C VAL A 72 -7.12 -11.11 -9.52
N ALA A 73 -7.03 -12.32 -10.05
CA ALA A 73 -8.22 -13.11 -10.35
C ALA A 73 -8.99 -13.48 -9.08
N GLU A 74 -8.29 -13.84 -8.01
CA GLU A 74 -8.92 -14.12 -6.72
C GLU A 74 -9.63 -12.90 -6.15
N LEU A 75 -8.99 -11.74 -6.25
CA LEU A 75 -9.58 -10.48 -5.79
C LEU A 75 -10.83 -10.14 -6.61
N THR A 76 -10.75 -10.36 -7.92
CA THR A 76 -11.89 -10.13 -8.83
C THR A 76 -13.06 -11.02 -8.44
N LYS A 77 -12.79 -12.28 -8.14
CA LYS A 77 -13.83 -13.23 -7.74
C LYS A 77 -14.45 -12.85 -6.40
N ARG A 78 -13.60 -12.45 -5.44
CA ARG A 78 -14.06 -12.10 -4.09
C ARG A 78 -14.93 -10.84 -4.09
N PHE A 79 -14.52 -9.82 -4.84
CA PHE A 79 -15.19 -8.52 -4.80
C PHE A 79 -16.18 -8.30 -5.95
N GLY A 80 -16.20 -9.17 -6.94
CA GLY A 80 -17.13 -9.08 -8.06
C GLY A 80 -16.75 -8.08 -9.14
N VAL A 81 -15.64 -7.35 -8.97
CA VAL A 81 -15.11 -6.43 -9.99
C VAL A 81 -13.60 -6.59 -10.00
N ARG A 82 -13.00 -6.41 -11.18
CA ARG A 82 -11.55 -6.45 -11.32
C ARG A 82 -10.94 -5.16 -10.79
N PRO A 83 -9.96 -5.22 -9.89
CA PRO A 83 -9.31 -4.02 -9.40
C PRO A 83 -8.42 -3.41 -10.47
N ARG A 84 -8.24 -2.10 -10.40
CA ARG A 84 -7.20 -1.40 -11.15
C ARG A 84 -5.98 -1.30 -10.25
N LEU A 85 -4.83 -1.67 -10.80
CA LEU A 85 -3.55 -1.55 -10.11
C LEU A 85 -2.75 -0.47 -10.81
N THR A 86 -2.30 0.50 -10.03
CA THR A 86 -1.43 1.56 -10.53
C THR A 86 -0.12 1.48 -9.78
N TRP A 87 0.98 1.50 -10.52
CA TRP A 87 2.33 1.23 -10.01
C TRP A 87 3.18 2.47 -10.08
N TYR A 88 3.89 2.76 -9.00
CA TYR A 88 4.76 3.93 -8.93
C TYR A 88 6.09 3.55 -8.29
N ASP A 89 7.19 4.05 -8.86
CA ASP A 89 8.47 4.04 -8.15
C ASP A 89 8.47 5.26 -7.25
N THR A 90 8.78 5.06 -5.97
CA THR A 90 8.90 6.19 -5.07
C THR A 90 10.37 6.33 -4.66
N HIS A 91 10.99 7.39 -5.17
CA HIS A 91 12.41 7.65 -4.95
C HIS A 91 12.65 8.41 -3.66
N VAL A 92 11.74 9.28 -3.28
CA VAL A 92 11.88 10.11 -2.08
C VAL A 92 10.64 9.97 -1.20
N THR A 93 10.87 9.69 0.07
CA THR A 93 9.81 9.62 1.08
C THR A 93 10.15 10.56 2.22
N VAL A 94 9.22 11.44 2.54
CA VAL A 94 9.31 12.27 3.75
C VAL A 94 8.46 11.60 4.82
N ASP A 95 9.11 11.15 5.88
CA ASP A 95 8.44 10.44 6.97
C ASP A 95 8.48 11.29 8.23
N ASN A 96 7.40 12.00 8.51
CA ASN A 96 7.35 12.91 9.66
C ASN A 96 7.16 12.20 10.99
N LEU A 97 6.75 10.93 10.99
CA LEU A 97 6.68 10.17 12.24
C LEU A 97 8.08 9.82 12.72
N LYS A 98 8.96 9.46 11.81
CA LYS A 98 10.36 9.17 12.12
C LYS A 98 11.26 10.40 12.02
N GLY A 99 10.74 11.48 11.45
CA GLY A 99 11.51 12.70 11.25
C GLY A 99 12.67 12.50 10.28
N GLU A 100 12.46 11.74 9.23
CA GLU A 100 13.53 11.44 8.29
C GLU A 100 13.08 11.55 6.83
N THR A 101 14.05 11.77 5.95
CA THR A 101 13.85 11.69 4.51
C THR A 101 14.59 10.45 4.02
N ARG A 102 13.91 9.64 3.22
CA ARG A 102 14.53 8.45 2.61
C ARG A 102 14.63 8.64 1.12
N VAL A 103 15.75 8.20 0.59
CA VAL A 103 15.99 8.16 -0.86
C VAL A 103 16.20 6.70 -1.24
N ASN A 104 15.34 6.21 -2.14
CA ASN A 104 15.33 4.81 -2.56
C ASN A 104 15.33 3.86 -1.36
N GLY A 105 14.51 4.18 -0.36
CA GLY A 105 14.33 3.35 0.82
C GLY A 105 15.35 3.53 1.93
N LYS A 106 16.35 4.39 1.74
CA LYS A 106 17.40 4.61 2.75
C LYS A 106 17.30 6.01 3.34
N ALA A 107 17.32 6.11 4.65
CA ALA A 107 17.35 7.40 5.31
C ALA A 107 18.67 8.11 4.98
N ILE A 108 18.57 9.33 4.50
CA ILE A 108 19.75 10.13 4.19
C ILE A 108 20.14 11.01 5.38
N GLU A 109 19.13 11.49 6.08
CA GLU A 109 19.31 12.26 7.31
C GLU A 109 17.95 12.43 7.96
N LYS A 110 17.97 12.76 9.23
CA LYS A 110 16.75 13.14 9.91
C LYS A 110 16.46 14.61 9.66
N ALA A 111 15.19 14.97 9.64
CA ALA A 111 14.78 16.34 9.53
C ALA A 111 15.37 17.16 10.69
N THR A 112 15.88 18.34 10.39
CA THR A 112 16.42 19.25 11.38
C THR A 112 15.77 20.60 11.21
N GLU A 113 15.83 21.42 12.26
CA GLU A 113 15.29 22.76 12.23
C GLU A 113 16.04 23.64 11.24
N ALA A 114 17.32 23.37 11.07
CA ALA A 114 18.15 24.12 10.14
C ALA A 114 17.67 23.99 8.71
N ALA A 115 16.99 22.91 8.41
CA ALA A 115 16.45 22.69 7.06
C ALA A 115 15.18 23.50 6.79
N ALA A 116 14.62 24.05 7.83
CA ALA A 116 13.37 24.79 7.70
C ALA A 116 13.56 26.13 7.00
#